data_4ab25674e64245d6022fb1177beee183
#
_entry.id   4ab25674e64245d6022fb1177beee183
#
_cell.length_a   1.000
_cell.length_b   1.000
_cell.length_c   1.000
_cell.angle_alpha   90.00
_cell.angle_beta   90.00
_cell.angle_gamma   90.00
#
_symmetry.space_group_name_H-M   'P 1'
#
loop_
_entity.id
_entity.type
_entity.pdbx_description
1 polymer ?
#
loop_
_entity_poly.entity_id
_entity_poly.type
_entity_poly.pdbx_seq_one_letter_code
_entity_poly.pdbx_strand_id
1 'polypeptide(L)'
;MTTQSNKLFDHRMKDGSRNFADLPETVFYEELREIAKKFEGATVTGFVTDWVTEVWLDFEYCGHKFSINNQYGEYWFFVENPSCPDKILLEVVEHFERFLN
;
A
#
# COMPACT_ATOMS: atom_id res chain seq x y z
N MET A 1 18.33 -15.46 5.61
CA MET A 1 17.99 -14.82 5.63
C MET A 1 16.97 -14.39 5.71
N THR A 2 16.52 -14.38 6.00
CA THR A 2 15.63 -13.88 5.95
C THR A 2 15.44 -12.77 6.45
N THR A 3 15.15 -11.91 6.10
CA THR A 3 15.11 -10.56 6.51
C THR A 3 13.81 -9.90 6.10
N GLN A 4 12.83 -10.69 5.93
CA GLN A 4 11.54 -10.20 5.44
C GLN A 4 10.93 -9.19 6.38
N SER A 5 11.06 -9.40 7.69
CA SER A 5 10.46 -8.51 8.66
C SER A 5 11.07 -7.11 8.60
N ASN A 6 12.24 -6.96 8.02
CA ASN A 6 12.88 -5.65 7.90
C ASN A 6 12.20 -4.74 6.89
N LYS A 7 11.33 -5.30 6.08
CA LYS A 7 10.61 -4.51 5.09
C LYS A 7 9.46 -3.71 5.69
N LEU A 8 9.05 -4.04 6.89
CA LEU A 8 7.85 -3.44 7.47
C LEU A 8 8.22 -2.35 8.46
N PHE A 9 7.52 -1.24 8.33
CA PHE A 9 7.58 -0.15 9.31
C PHE A 9 6.44 -0.31 10.31
N ASP A 10 6.54 0.42 11.41
CA ASP A 10 5.45 0.50 12.37
C ASP A 10 5.26 1.96 12.76
N HIS A 11 5.03 2.81 11.75
CA HIS A 11 4.78 4.23 11.98
C HIS A 11 3.29 4.44 12.23
N ARG A 12 2.95 4.82 13.45
CA ARG A 12 1.55 5.04 13.83
C ARG A 12 1.15 6.46 13.47
N MET A 13 0.05 6.57 12.74
CA MET A 13 -0.47 7.87 12.32
C MET A 13 -1.44 8.39 13.36
N LYS A 14 -1.78 9.68 13.25
CA LYS A 14 -2.69 10.32 14.21
C LYS A 14 -4.08 9.70 14.17
N ASP A 15 -4.49 9.19 13.02
CA ASP A 15 -5.81 8.59 12.86
C ASP A 15 -5.85 7.13 13.33
N GLY A 16 -4.73 6.60 13.84
CA GLY A 16 -4.68 5.23 14.34
C GLY A 16 -4.21 4.23 13.31
N SER A 17 -4.00 4.63 12.06
CA SER A 17 -3.50 3.72 11.04
C SER A 17 -1.99 3.50 11.19
N ARG A 18 -1.48 2.52 10.46
CA ARG A 18 -0.06 2.20 10.48
C ARG A 18 0.51 2.33 9.08
N ASN A 19 1.55 3.14 8.94
CA ASN A 19 2.36 3.14 7.73
C ASN A 19 3.32 1.97 7.84
N PHE A 20 3.19 0.98 6.96
CA PHE A 20 3.98 -0.24 7.07
C PHE A 20 4.99 -0.42 5.96
N ALA A 21 4.93 0.38 4.90
CA ALA A 21 5.88 0.25 3.80
C ALA A 21 5.87 1.50 2.94
N ASP A 22 6.97 1.72 2.22
CA ASP A 22 7.01 2.69 1.14
C ASP A 22 7.75 2.02 -0.03
N LEU A 23 7.30 2.32 -1.24
CA LEU A 23 7.89 1.78 -2.46
C LEU A 23 8.07 2.91 -3.44
N PRO A 24 9.06 2.77 -4.36
CA PRO A 24 9.34 3.86 -5.29
C PRO A 24 8.16 4.17 -6.21
N GLU A 25 7.98 5.44 -6.50
CA GLU A 25 6.91 5.90 -7.39
C GLU A 25 7.42 5.79 -8.83
N THR A 26 7.44 4.55 -9.34
CA THR A 26 7.99 4.25 -10.66
C THR A 26 6.92 4.09 -11.73
N VAL A 27 5.65 4.12 -11.36
CA VAL A 27 4.54 4.01 -12.30
C VAL A 27 3.57 5.16 -12.03
N PHE A 28 2.78 5.52 -13.06
CA PHE A 28 1.79 6.56 -12.90
C PHE A 28 0.54 6.00 -12.20
N TYR A 29 -0.35 6.89 -11.82
CA TYR A 29 -1.47 6.57 -10.92
C TYR A 29 -2.43 5.53 -11.51
N GLU A 30 -2.70 5.63 -12.79
CA GLU A 30 -3.59 4.68 -13.44
C GLU A 30 -3.01 3.28 -13.40
N GLU A 31 -1.71 3.17 -13.63
CA GLU A 31 -1.06 1.87 -13.57
C GLU A 31 -1.03 1.33 -12.15
N LEU A 32 -0.85 2.19 -11.17
CA LEU A 32 -0.92 1.76 -9.77
C LEU A 32 -2.27 1.11 -9.48
N ARG A 33 -3.35 1.72 -9.96
CA ARG A 33 -4.68 1.16 -9.77
C ARG A 33 -4.80 -0.22 -10.43
N GLU A 34 -4.23 -0.36 -11.63
CA GLU A 34 -4.28 -1.64 -12.32
C GLU A 34 -3.47 -2.70 -11.57
N ILE A 35 -2.35 -2.33 -10.99
CA ILE A 35 -1.56 -3.24 -10.17
C ILE A 35 -2.40 -3.72 -8.97
N ALA A 36 -3.11 -2.82 -8.33
CA ALA A 36 -3.96 -3.19 -7.20
C ALA A 36 -5.06 -4.16 -7.64
N LYS A 37 -5.62 -3.95 -8.83
CA LYS A 37 -6.68 -4.81 -9.34
C LYS A 37 -6.16 -6.22 -9.66
N LYS A 38 -4.88 -6.36 -9.96
CA LYS A 38 -4.28 -7.66 -10.23
C LYS A 38 -3.97 -8.45 -8.96
N PHE A 39 -4.10 -7.82 -7.81
CA PHE A 39 -3.81 -8.48 -6.54
C PHE A 39 -4.98 -9.38 -6.20
N GLU A 40 -4.78 -10.68 -6.38
CA GLU A 40 -5.84 -11.65 -6.17
C GLU A 40 -6.33 -11.59 -4.72
N GLY A 41 -7.64 -11.52 -4.57
CA GLY A 41 -8.25 -11.42 -3.25
C GLY A 41 -8.45 -9.99 -2.77
N ALA A 42 -7.90 -9.01 -3.48
CA ALA A 42 -8.07 -7.61 -3.11
C ALA A 42 -9.19 -6.98 -3.93
N THR A 43 -9.80 -5.95 -3.34
CA THR A 43 -10.86 -5.19 -4.00
C THR A 43 -10.53 -3.72 -3.85
N VAL A 44 -10.42 -3.01 -4.98
CA VAL A 44 -10.21 -1.57 -4.95
C VAL A 44 -11.52 -0.90 -4.53
N THR A 45 -11.48 -0.10 -3.47
CA THR A 45 -12.66 0.53 -2.91
C THR A 45 -12.68 2.04 -3.13
N GLY A 46 -11.54 2.65 -3.49
CA GLY A 46 -11.51 4.08 -3.74
C GLY A 46 -10.28 4.45 -4.54
N PHE A 47 -10.45 5.48 -5.39
CA PHE A 47 -9.33 5.96 -6.19
C PHE A 47 -9.59 7.43 -6.48
N VAL A 48 -8.76 8.31 -5.90
CA VAL A 48 -8.89 9.75 -6.05
C VAL A 48 -7.54 10.31 -6.47
N THR A 49 -7.53 11.15 -7.48
CA THR A 49 -6.29 11.77 -7.95
C THR A 49 -6.61 13.08 -8.63
N ASP A 50 -5.66 14.02 -8.59
CA ASP A 50 -5.75 15.25 -9.39
C ASP A 50 -5.06 15.08 -10.73
N TRP A 51 -4.55 13.86 -11.00
CA TRP A 51 -3.87 13.48 -12.24
C TRP A 51 -2.58 14.26 -12.51
N VAL A 52 -2.13 15.04 -11.52
CA VAL A 52 -0.92 15.84 -11.66
C VAL A 52 0.09 15.51 -10.57
N THR A 53 -0.31 15.65 -9.31
CA THR A 53 0.65 15.54 -8.22
C THR A 53 0.27 14.52 -7.15
N GLU A 54 -1.01 14.16 -7.02
CA GLU A 54 -1.45 13.36 -5.89
C GLU A 54 -2.36 12.21 -6.31
N VAL A 55 -2.25 11.13 -5.56
CA VAL A 55 -3.13 9.97 -5.72
C VAL A 55 -3.43 9.40 -4.33
N TRP A 56 -4.67 8.93 -4.17
CA TRP A 56 -5.11 8.16 -3.02
C TRP A 56 -5.82 6.94 -3.55
N LEU A 57 -5.32 5.77 -3.19
CA LEU A 57 -5.91 4.50 -3.62
C LEU A 57 -6.24 3.70 -2.38
N ASP A 58 -7.50 3.27 -2.29
CA ASP A 58 -7.95 2.43 -1.19
C ASP A 58 -8.32 1.06 -1.71
N PHE A 59 -7.98 0.02 -0.95
CA PHE A 59 -8.39 -1.33 -1.29
C PHE A 59 -8.55 -2.15 -0.01
N GLU A 60 -9.25 -3.28 -0.15
CA GLU A 60 -9.45 -4.22 0.95
C GLU A 60 -8.82 -5.55 0.58
N TYR A 61 -8.21 -6.19 1.57
CA TYR A 61 -7.58 -7.49 1.38
C TYR A 61 -7.60 -8.24 2.71
N CYS A 62 -8.10 -9.48 2.67
CA CYS A 62 -8.18 -10.35 3.87
C CYS A 62 -8.93 -9.67 5.02
N GLY A 63 -9.96 -8.90 4.70
CA GLY A 63 -10.78 -8.25 5.72
C GLY A 63 -10.17 -6.98 6.29
N HIS A 64 -9.05 -6.52 5.77
CA HIS A 64 -8.39 -5.31 6.24
C HIS A 64 -8.44 -4.22 5.18
N LYS A 65 -8.49 -2.97 5.63
CA LYS A 65 -8.54 -1.80 4.73
C LYS A 65 -7.17 -1.19 4.62
N PHE A 66 -6.76 -0.97 3.38
CA PHE A 66 -5.44 -0.43 3.05
C PHE A 66 -5.57 0.85 2.23
N SER A 67 -4.56 1.71 2.33
CA SER A 67 -4.48 2.93 1.52
C SER A 67 -3.07 3.12 1.01
N ILE A 68 -2.97 3.69 -0.19
CA ILE A 68 -1.69 4.09 -0.76
C ILE A 68 -1.80 5.56 -1.15
N ASN A 69 -0.77 6.34 -0.82
CA ASN A 69 -0.69 7.72 -1.32
C ASN A 69 0.76 8.06 -1.60
N ASN A 70 0.95 9.18 -2.29
CA ASN A 70 2.28 9.61 -2.71
C ASN A 70 2.69 10.97 -2.14
N GLN A 71 2.15 11.34 -0.98
CA GLN A 71 2.39 12.68 -0.42
C GLN A 71 3.85 12.99 -0.14
N TYR A 72 4.66 11.96 0.04
CA TYR A 72 6.04 12.14 0.47
C TYR A 72 7.06 11.75 -0.59
N GLY A 73 6.64 11.74 -1.85
CA GLY A 73 7.57 11.46 -2.95
C GLY A 73 7.74 10.00 -3.27
N GLU A 74 7.07 9.14 -2.54
CA GLU A 74 7.05 7.70 -2.79
C GLU A 74 5.65 7.21 -2.55
N TYR A 75 5.37 5.98 -2.96
CA TYR A 75 4.08 5.38 -2.64
C TYR A 75 4.16 4.83 -1.22
N TRP A 76 3.44 5.46 -0.30
CA TRP A 76 3.35 5.05 1.09
C TRP A 76 2.12 4.19 1.30
N PHE A 77 2.31 3.07 1.99
CA PHE A 77 1.26 2.08 2.22
C PHE A 77 0.81 2.12 3.67
N PHE A 78 -0.51 2.16 3.86
CA PHE A 78 -1.11 2.23 5.18
C PHE A 78 -2.11 1.11 5.37
N VAL A 79 -2.25 0.64 6.60
CA VAL A 79 -3.32 -0.28 6.99
C VAL A 79 -4.11 0.39 8.12
N GLU A 80 -5.45 0.32 8.01
CA GLU A 80 -6.31 0.98 8.97
C GLU A 80 -6.13 0.42 10.38
N ASN A 81 -6.07 -0.91 10.49
CA ASN A 81 -5.90 -1.58 11.77
C ASN A 81 -4.43 -1.94 11.97
N PRO A 82 -3.74 -1.26 12.89
CA PRO A 82 -2.31 -1.53 13.09
C PRO A 82 -2.03 -2.93 13.65
N SER A 83 -3.05 -3.65 14.10
CA SER A 83 -2.89 -5.03 14.55
C SER A 83 -2.97 -6.04 13.44
N CYS A 84 -3.12 -5.60 12.19
CA CYS A 84 -3.13 -6.52 11.05
C CYS A 84 -1.86 -7.36 11.07
N PRO A 85 -1.99 -8.69 10.91
CA PRO A 85 -0.82 -9.57 10.98
C PRO A 85 0.24 -9.23 9.96
N ASP A 86 1.49 -9.33 10.36
CA ASP A 86 2.62 -9.03 9.48
C ASP A 86 2.60 -9.87 8.21
N LYS A 87 2.12 -11.11 8.30
CA LYS A 87 2.04 -11.97 7.13
C LYS A 87 1.20 -11.34 6.03
N ILE A 88 0.07 -10.73 6.41
CA ILE A 88 -0.81 -10.07 5.44
C ILE A 88 -0.12 -8.85 4.87
N LEU A 89 0.54 -8.06 5.73
CA LEU A 89 1.27 -6.88 5.28
C LEU A 89 2.37 -7.24 4.29
N LEU A 90 3.08 -8.34 4.55
CA LEU A 90 4.14 -8.79 3.65
C LEU A 90 3.57 -9.23 2.30
N GLU A 91 2.40 -9.86 2.30
CA GLU A 91 1.77 -10.24 1.04
C GLU A 91 1.43 -9.02 0.19
N VAL A 92 0.96 -7.96 0.83
CA VAL A 92 0.68 -6.72 0.13
C VAL A 92 1.96 -6.13 -0.44
N VAL A 93 2.99 -6.02 0.37
CA VAL A 93 4.28 -5.46 -0.08
C VAL A 93 4.83 -6.27 -1.24
N GLU A 94 4.82 -7.60 -1.14
CA GLU A 94 5.40 -8.44 -2.17
C GLU A 94 4.67 -8.29 -3.50
N HIS A 95 3.35 -8.18 -3.45
CA HIS A 95 2.60 -7.99 -4.69
C HIS A 95 3.01 -6.71 -5.39
N PHE A 96 3.01 -5.58 -4.65
CA PHE A 96 3.32 -4.31 -5.28
C PHE A 96 4.79 -4.20 -5.65
N GLU A 97 5.67 -4.83 -4.87
CA GLU A 97 7.10 -4.77 -5.14
C GLU A 97 7.44 -5.35 -6.51
N ARG A 98 6.71 -6.37 -6.96
CA ARG A 98 6.94 -6.97 -8.26
C ARG A 98 6.79 -5.99 -9.40
N PHE A 99 5.99 -4.96 -9.21
CA PHE A 99 5.65 -4.01 -10.28
C PHE A 99 6.31 -2.66 -10.09
N LEU A 100 6.73 -2.34 -8.87
CA LEU A 100 7.25 -1.00 -8.57
C LEU A 100 8.77 -0.95 -8.47
N ASN A 101 9.41 -2.07 -8.33
CA ASN A 101 10.88 -2.09 -8.24
C ASN A 101 11.53 -2.43 -9.55
#